data_e1d1370a6aa45eb9a5cec8e9714bcd03
#
_entry.id   e1d1370a6aa45eb9a5cec8e9714bcd03
#
_cell.length_a   1.000
_cell.length_b   1.000
_cell.length_c   1.000
_cell.angle_alpha   90.00
_cell.angle_beta   90.00
_cell.angle_gamma   90.00
#
_symmetry.space_group_name_H-M   'P 1'
#
loop_
_entity.id
_entity.type
_entity.pdbx_description
1 polymer ?
#
loop_
_entity_poly.entity_id
_entity_poly.type
_entity_poly.pdbx_seq_one_letter_code
_entity_poly.pdbx_strand_id
1 'polypeptide(L)'
;MAYLPVIIVFVLYFSSIPIAYALFGATISYFTFLDATSPAHLVFQRIITSTQSFPLLAIPFFIMAGSIMNYAGISDKLMKFTDVLMGHMTGGLAQVNVLLSLLMGGVSGSANADAAMQSKMLVPEMEKRGYGRAFSAAVTAASSASTPVIPPGINLIIYALIASVSVTKMFMAGYVPGILMAVSMMIVVAIVSKKRGYKPSREKAATFGEIMTQLKESIWALLFPFGIIAGLRMGMFTPSEAGAVAVVYCIIVGAFIYKELKWEYAWPIMKETIYGTSSVVLIIVAASFFGYYLNWERIPQHITSAMLDFTRNPYMMLMLVNVLLLVLGMFLEGGAALIILAPLLVPVVTKLGVDPVHFGIICIVNIMIGGLTPPFGSMMFTVCAITETPLGEFFKEVWPFIVALLVALLIVTYVPGLVMFLPNL
;
A
#
# COMPACT_ATOMS: atom_id res chain seq x y z
N MET A 1 1.01 -12.52 32.74
CA MET A 1 1.80 -13.30 31.75
C MET A 1 1.16 -13.29 30.34
N ALA A 2 -0.15 -13.09 30.24
CA ALA A 2 -0.88 -13.05 28.96
C ALA A 2 -0.31 -12.09 27.88
N TYR A 3 0.25 -10.95 28.28
CA TYR A 3 0.82 -9.96 27.32
C TYR A 3 2.30 -10.15 26.98
N LEU A 4 2.98 -11.13 27.61
CA LEU A 4 4.42 -11.34 27.41
C LEU A 4 4.79 -11.63 25.94
N PRO A 5 4.05 -12.49 25.19
CA PRO A 5 4.34 -12.71 23.77
C PRO A 5 4.21 -11.46 22.91
N VAL A 6 3.25 -10.57 23.21
CA VAL A 6 3.14 -9.27 22.52
C VAL A 6 4.41 -8.44 22.72
N ILE A 7 4.91 -8.38 23.96
CA ILE A 7 6.15 -7.68 24.27
C ILE A 7 7.34 -8.32 23.55
N ILE A 8 7.41 -9.66 23.54
CA ILE A 8 8.47 -10.41 22.85
C ILE A 8 8.47 -10.07 21.34
N VAL A 9 7.30 -10.00 20.69
CA VAL A 9 7.22 -9.62 19.27
C VAL A 9 7.89 -8.27 19.04
N PHE A 10 7.56 -7.24 19.85
CA PHE A 10 8.16 -5.91 19.70
C PHE A 10 9.66 -5.92 19.99
N VAL A 11 10.10 -6.62 21.05
CA VAL A 11 11.54 -6.71 21.37
C VAL A 11 12.31 -7.37 20.25
N LEU A 12 11.83 -8.50 19.71
CA LEU A 12 12.48 -9.21 18.61
C LEU A 12 12.47 -8.35 17.32
N TYR A 13 11.36 -7.67 17.04
CA TYR A 13 11.23 -6.80 15.86
C TYR A 13 12.22 -5.63 15.94
N PHE A 14 12.29 -4.93 17.07
CA PHE A 14 13.27 -3.84 17.27
C PHE A 14 14.71 -4.32 17.34
N SER A 15 14.92 -5.62 17.56
CA SER A 15 16.25 -6.26 17.42
C SER A 15 16.58 -6.64 15.98
N SER A 16 15.85 -6.10 15.00
CA SER A 16 16.02 -6.35 13.55
C SER A 16 15.71 -7.78 13.10
N ILE A 17 14.96 -8.54 13.89
CA ILE A 17 14.43 -9.85 13.46
C ILE A 17 13.22 -9.63 12.57
N PRO A 18 13.15 -10.25 11.38
CA PRO A 18 11.99 -10.12 10.51
C PRO A 18 10.68 -10.50 11.22
N ILE A 19 9.63 -9.71 11.00
CA ILE A 19 8.37 -9.79 11.76
C ILE A 19 7.75 -11.19 11.80
N ALA A 20 7.85 -11.95 10.70
CA ALA A 20 7.33 -13.32 10.66
C ALA A 20 8.00 -14.22 11.71
N TYR A 21 9.31 -14.13 11.84
CA TYR A 21 10.06 -14.91 12.84
C TYR A 21 9.80 -14.42 14.25
N ALA A 22 9.60 -13.11 14.45
CA ALA A 22 9.23 -12.55 15.73
C ALA A 22 7.86 -13.07 16.20
N LEU A 23 6.87 -13.10 15.31
CA LEU A 23 5.53 -13.64 15.58
C LEU A 23 5.57 -15.14 15.87
N PHE A 24 6.29 -15.93 15.07
CA PHE A 24 6.47 -17.36 15.34
C PHE A 24 7.18 -17.61 16.66
N GLY A 25 8.32 -16.95 16.88
CA GLY A 25 9.12 -17.12 18.09
C GLY A 25 8.33 -16.81 19.36
N ALA A 26 7.60 -15.68 19.37
CA ALA A 26 6.77 -15.30 20.51
C ALA A 26 5.63 -16.31 20.77
N THR A 27 4.94 -16.75 19.69
CA THR A 27 3.80 -17.68 19.84
C THR A 27 4.25 -19.08 20.23
N ILE A 28 5.34 -19.58 19.63
CA ILE A 28 5.94 -20.89 20.01
C ILE A 28 6.39 -20.83 21.47
N SER A 29 7.07 -19.77 21.88
CA SER A 29 7.51 -19.62 23.29
C SER A 29 6.33 -19.63 24.25
N TYR A 30 5.21 -19.02 23.89
CA TYR A 30 4.00 -19.03 24.70
C TYR A 30 3.47 -20.47 24.89
N PHE A 31 3.18 -21.19 23.82
CA PHE A 31 2.60 -22.54 23.91
C PHE A 31 3.58 -23.61 24.39
N THR A 32 4.89 -23.33 24.38
CA THR A 32 5.91 -24.26 24.89
C THR A 32 6.19 -24.06 26.38
N PHE A 33 6.30 -22.79 26.84
CA PHE A 33 6.79 -22.49 28.18
C PHE A 33 5.75 -21.89 29.12
N LEU A 34 4.68 -21.25 28.61
CA LEU A 34 3.71 -20.53 29.44
C LEU A 34 2.37 -21.26 29.53
N ASP A 35 1.90 -21.84 28.43
CA ASP A 35 0.65 -22.62 28.38
C ASP A 35 0.81 -23.85 27.50
N ALA A 36 1.35 -24.91 28.09
CA ALA A 36 1.51 -26.22 27.44
C ALA A 36 0.20 -27.03 27.35
N THR A 37 -0.96 -26.46 27.75
CA THR A 37 -2.25 -27.16 27.70
C THR A 37 -2.82 -27.30 26.30
N SER A 38 -2.40 -26.40 25.38
CA SER A 38 -2.83 -26.47 24.00
C SER A 38 -2.13 -27.62 23.25
N PRO A 39 -2.89 -28.54 22.63
CA PRO A 39 -2.30 -29.66 21.89
C PRO A 39 -1.48 -29.17 20.70
N ALA A 40 -0.22 -29.60 20.59
CA ALA A 40 0.70 -29.17 19.52
C ALA A 40 0.13 -29.37 18.11
N HIS A 41 -0.69 -30.41 17.89
CA HIS A 41 -1.32 -30.64 16.59
C HIS A 41 -2.30 -29.54 16.18
N LEU A 42 -3.00 -28.88 17.11
CA LEU A 42 -3.88 -27.75 16.80
C LEU A 42 -3.09 -26.54 16.31
N VAL A 43 -1.91 -26.32 16.88
CA VAL A 43 -0.98 -25.28 16.46
C VAL A 43 -0.55 -25.49 15.02
N PHE A 44 -0.07 -26.70 14.68
CA PHE A 44 0.32 -27.03 13.30
C PHE A 44 -0.85 -27.01 12.33
N GLN A 45 -2.04 -27.48 12.75
CA GLN A 45 -3.24 -27.42 11.95
C GLN A 45 -3.61 -25.97 11.58
N ARG A 46 -3.48 -25.02 12.50
CA ARG A 46 -3.75 -23.60 12.24
C ARG A 46 -2.77 -23.00 11.21
N ILE A 47 -1.50 -23.36 11.29
CA ILE A 47 -0.49 -22.96 10.31
C ILE A 47 -0.88 -23.46 8.91
N ILE A 48 -1.24 -24.72 8.78
CA ILE A 48 -1.62 -25.33 7.49
C ILE A 48 -2.92 -24.71 6.97
N THR A 49 -3.95 -24.60 7.80
CA THR A 49 -5.26 -24.09 7.35
C THR A 49 -5.21 -22.62 6.95
N SER A 50 -4.29 -21.83 7.52
CA SER A 50 -4.12 -20.44 7.14
C SER A 50 -3.63 -20.25 5.70
N THR A 51 -2.95 -21.25 5.12
CA THR A 51 -2.49 -21.23 3.72
C THR A 51 -3.54 -21.72 2.73
N GLN A 52 -4.63 -22.32 3.19
CA GLN A 52 -5.68 -22.91 2.35
C GLN A 52 -6.79 -21.92 1.94
N SER A 53 -6.67 -20.65 2.33
CA SER A 53 -7.65 -19.62 1.97
C SER A 53 -7.57 -19.29 0.48
N PHE A 54 -8.67 -19.51 -0.26
CA PHE A 54 -8.72 -19.23 -1.72
C PHE A 54 -8.36 -17.80 -2.09
N PRO A 55 -8.78 -16.75 -1.36
CA PRO A 55 -8.36 -15.37 -1.66
C PRO A 55 -6.85 -15.12 -1.56
N LEU A 56 -6.08 -15.95 -0.82
CA LEU A 56 -4.62 -15.85 -0.77
C LEU A 56 -3.96 -16.06 -2.13
N LEU A 57 -4.58 -16.83 -3.02
CA LEU A 57 -4.08 -17.05 -4.37
C LEU A 57 -4.04 -15.75 -5.21
N ALA A 58 -4.79 -14.73 -4.84
CA ALA A 58 -4.72 -13.43 -5.49
C ALA A 58 -3.31 -12.79 -5.34
N ILE A 59 -2.66 -12.99 -4.19
CA ILE A 59 -1.37 -12.36 -3.87
C ILE A 59 -0.26 -12.74 -4.88
N PRO A 60 0.07 -14.03 -5.10
CA PRO A 60 1.08 -14.42 -6.07
C PRO A 60 0.78 -13.94 -7.48
N PHE A 61 -0.49 -13.97 -7.90
CA PHE A 61 -0.86 -13.52 -9.22
C PHE A 61 -0.70 -12.00 -9.39
N PHE A 62 -1.13 -11.18 -8.43
CA PHE A 62 -0.94 -9.74 -8.53
C PHE A 62 0.53 -9.33 -8.40
N ILE A 63 1.33 -10.01 -7.55
CA ILE A 63 2.78 -9.78 -7.49
C ILE A 63 3.42 -10.11 -8.84
N MET A 64 3.06 -11.24 -9.45
CA MET A 64 3.57 -11.66 -10.75
C MET A 64 3.16 -10.69 -11.85
N ALA A 65 1.88 -10.27 -11.88
CA ALA A 65 1.40 -9.28 -12.83
C ALA A 65 2.18 -7.96 -12.71
N GLY A 66 2.38 -7.45 -11.47
CA GLY A 66 3.18 -6.25 -11.22
C GLY A 66 4.63 -6.38 -11.68
N SER A 67 5.26 -7.54 -11.41
CA SER A 67 6.63 -7.81 -11.90
C SER A 67 6.67 -7.82 -13.43
N ILE A 68 5.75 -8.53 -14.11
CA ILE A 68 5.68 -8.55 -15.57
C ILE A 68 5.52 -7.13 -16.13
N MET A 69 4.65 -6.31 -15.54
CA MET A 69 4.39 -4.94 -16.01
C MET A 69 5.64 -4.06 -15.99
N ASN A 70 6.56 -4.27 -15.03
CA ASN A 70 7.82 -3.54 -14.96
C ASN A 70 8.76 -3.86 -16.14
N TYR A 71 8.73 -5.11 -16.64
CA TYR A 71 9.54 -5.54 -17.78
C TYR A 71 8.82 -5.46 -19.12
N ALA A 72 7.53 -5.22 -19.12
CA ALA A 72 6.66 -5.17 -20.31
C ALA A 72 6.54 -3.78 -20.94
N GLY A 73 7.29 -2.77 -20.47
CA GLY A 73 7.22 -1.39 -20.96
C GLY A 73 5.95 -0.63 -20.57
N ILE A 74 5.10 -1.23 -19.72
CA ILE A 74 3.83 -0.62 -19.30
C ILE A 74 4.09 0.65 -18.50
N SER A 75 5.06 0.63 -17.58
CA SER A 75 5.45 1.78 -16.77
C SER A 75 5.92 2.98 -17.62
N ASP A 76 6.71 2.72 -18.67
CA ASP A 76 7.19 3.76 -19.60
C ASP A 76 6.03 4.40 -20.39
N LYS A 77 5.06 3.60 -20.82
CA LYS A 77 3.86 4.12 -21.50
C LYS A 77 3.01 4.97 -20.57
N LEU A 78 2.83 4.54 -19.31
CA LEU A 78 2.13 5.34 -18.30
C LEU A 78 2.87 6.65 -18.00
N MET A 79 4.20 6.63 -17.89
CA MET A 79 5.00 7.83 -17.69
C MET A 79 4.83 8.84 -18.84
N LYS A 80 4.90 8.40 -20.09
CA LYS A 80 4.68 9.28 -21.25
C LYS A 80 3.27 9.85 -21.27
N PHE A 81 2.27 9.04 -20.92
CA PHE A 81 0.88 9.50 -20.83
C PHE A 81 0.70 10.56 -19.74
N THR A 82 1.28 10.35 -18.56
CA THR A 82 1.21 11.32 -17.46
C THR A 82 1.94 12.62 -17.80
N ASP A 83 3.08 12.58 -18.52
CA ASP A 83 3.78 13.80 -18.98
C ASP A 83 2.96 14.60 -19.99
N VAL A 84 2.26 13.93 -20.91
CA VAL A 84 1.35 14.60 -21.84
C VAL A 84 0.21 15.31 -21.11
N LEU A 85 -0.34 14.68 -20.05
CA LEU A 85 -1.45 15.25 -19.28
C LEU A 85 -1.02 16.38 -18.34
N MET A 86 0.06 16.19 -17.59
CA MET A 86 0.44 17.05 -16.45
C MET A 86 1.70 17.88 -16.69
N GLY A 87 2.48 17.56 -17.71
CA GLY A 87 3.78 18.20 -17.95
C GLY A 87 3.72 19.72 -18.16
N HIS A 88 2.59 20.25 -18.62
CA HIS A 88 2.37 21.69 -18.80
C HIS A 88 2.05 22.43 -17.50
N MET A 89 1.76 21.74 -16.41
CA MET A 89 1.44 22.35 -15.12
C MET A 89 2.70 22.88 -14.41
N THR A 90 2.51 23.83 -13.50
CA THR A 90 3.59 24.31 -12.63
C THR A 90 4.16 23.13 -11.83
N GLY A 91 5.49 22.93 -11.92
CA GLY A 91 6.13 21.76 -11.35
C GLY A 91 5.86 20.47 -12.14
N GLY A 92 5.77 20.55 -13.47
CA GLY A 92 5.29 19.50 -14.37
C GLY A 92 5.80 18.11 -14.06
N LEU A 93 7.14 17.90 -13.89
CA LEU A 93 7.68 16.57 -13.55
C LEU A 93 7.27 16.08 -12.16
N ALA A 94 7.11 16.98 -11.19
CA ALA A 94 6.63 16.59 -9.87
C ALA A 94 5.13 16.23 -9.90
N GLN A 95 4.33 16.88 -10.74
CA GLN A 95 2.93 16.51 -11.01
C GLN A 95 2.83 15.14 -11.72
N VAL A 96 3.71 14.92 -12.71
CA VAL A 96 3.85 13.63 -13.40
C VAL A 96 4.19 12.52 -12.41
N ASN A 97 5.10 12.77 -11.46
CA ASN A 97 5.47 11.81 -10.42
C ASN A 97 4.24 11.38 -9.59
N VAL A 98 3.43 12.34 -9.12
CA VAL A 98 2.23 12.04 -8.32
C VAL A 98 1.19 11.25 -9.15
N LEU A 99 0.91 11.70 -10.38
CA LEU A 99 -0.06 11.01 -11.22
C LEU A 99 0.42 9.62 -11.63
N LEU A 100 1.73 9.46 -11.86
CA LEU A 100 2.32 8.16 -12.18
C LEU A 100 2.17 7.18 -11.00
N SER A 101 2.46 7.59 -9.75
CA SER A 101 2.22 6.77 -8.56
C SER A 101 0.75 6.34 -8.43
N LEU A 102 -0.18 7.24 -8.72
CA LEU A 102 -1.61 6.92 -8.71
C LEU A 102 -1.94 5.80 -9.72
N LEU A 103 -1.42 5.89 -10.94
CA LEU A 103 -1.65 4.87 -11.98
C LEU A 103 -0.87 3.58 -11.69
N MET A 104 0.34 3.69 -11.14
CA MET A 104 1.17 2.56 -10.73
C MET A 104 0.59 1.80 -9.53
N GLY A 105 -0.30 2.42 -8.76
CA GLY A 105 -1.07 1.74 -7.72
C GLY A 105 -1.82 0.54 -8.27
N GLY A 106 -2.42 0.69 -9.46
CA GLY A 106 -3.04 -0.42 -10.19
C GLY A 106 -2.07 -1.47 -10.73
N VAL A 107 -0.76 -1.24 -10.64
CA VAL A 107 0.29 -2.07 -11.24
C VAL A 107 1.12 -2.81 -10.19
N SER A 108 1.82 -2.07 -9.33
CA SER A 108 2.77 -2.65 -8.36
C SER A 108 2.13 -2.99 -7.01
N GLY A 109 1.12 -2.24 -6.59
CA GLY A 109 0.45 -2.38 -5.29
C GLY A 109 1.35 -2.22 -4.06
N SER A 110 2.63 -1.84 -4.25
CA SER A 110 3.65 -1.71 -3.21
C SER A 110 4.28 -0.32 -3.19
N ALA A 111 4.15 0.39 -2.06
CA ALA A 111 4.73 1.72 -1.90
C ALA A 111 6.25 1.73 -2.04
N ASN A 112 6.96 0.77 -1.43
CA ASN A 112 8.41 0.71 -1.49
C ASN A 112 8.93 0.36 -2.89
N ALA A 113 8.22 -0.50 -3.63
CA ALA A 113 8.59 -0.84 -5.02
C ALA A 113 8.40 0.37 -5.95
N ASP A 114 7.28 1.08 -5.82
CA ASP A 114 6.99 2.30 -6.58
C ASP A 114 8.00 3.40 -6.25
N ALA A 115 8.26 3.65 -4.96
CA ALA A 115 9.26 4.61 -4.49
C ALA A 115 10.65 4.31 -5.05
N ALA A 116 11.08 3.04 -5.04
CA ALA A 116 12.39 2.63 -5.56
C ALA A 116 12.49 2.82 -7.08
N MET A 117 11.45 2.44 -7.82
CA MET A 117 11.40 2.58 -9.28
C MET A 117 11.44 4.06 -9.69
N GLN A 118 10.56 4.88 -9.13
CA GLN A 118 10.47 6.29 -9.48
C GLN A 118 11.69 7.08 -9.03
N SER A 119 12.32 6.71 -7.90
CA SER A 119 13.57 7.31 -7.45
C SER A 119 14.68 7.16 -8.48
N LYS A 120 14.79 6.01 -9.12
CA LYS A 120 15.79 5.76 -10.16
C LYS A 120 15.48 6.46 -11.48
N MET A 121 14.19 6.59 -11.81
CA MET A 121 13.75 7.06 -13.12
C MET A 121 13.49 8.58 -13.14
N LEU A 122 12.73 9.09 -12.17
CA LEU A 122 12.27 10.48 -12.18
C LEU A 122 13.18 11.44 -11.41
N VAL A 123 13.78 11.04 -10.29
CA VAL A 123 14.60 11.97 -9.49
C VAL A 123 15.79 12.52 -10.28
N PRO A 124 16.59 11.72 -11.01
CA PRO A 124 17.67 12.25 -11.83
C PRO A 124 17.17 13.18 -12.94
N GLU A 125 16.02 12.92 -13.53
CA GLU A 125 15.44 13.77 -14.58
C GLU A 125 14.90 15.09 -14.00
N MET A 126 14.32 15.06 -12.80
CA MET A 126 13.93 16.26 -12.07
C MET A 126 15.14 17.13 -11.73
N GLU A 127 16.24 16.54 -11.25
CA GLU A 127 17.49 17.27 -10.97
C GLU A 127 18.05 17.96 -12.21
N LYS A 128 18.11 17.28 -13.37
CA LYS A 128 18.54 17.87 -14.63
C LYS A 128 17.72 19.09 -15.03
N ARG A 129 16.45 19.15 -14.62
CA ARG A 129 15.55 20.28 -14.88
C ARG A 129 15.54 21.33 -13.76
N GLY A 130 16.48 21.24 -12.82
CA GLY A 130 16.69 22.25 -11.78
C GLY A 130 15.82 22.08 -10.53
N TYR A 131 15.18 20.94 -10.34
CA TYR A 131 14.53 20.62 -9.08
C TYR A 131 15.58 20.26 -8.02
N GLY A 132 15.37 20.69 -6.78
CA GLY A 132 16.22 20.25 -5.68
C GLY A 132 16.09 18.74 -5.44
N ARG A 133 17.23 18.04 -5.22
CA ARG A 133 17.24 16.59 -4.98
C ARG A 133 16.32 16.18 -3.82
N ALA A 134 16.42 16.86 -2.69
CA ALA A 134 15.63 16.60 -1.51
C ALA A 134 14.12 16.77 -1.75
N PHE A 135 13.71 17.80 -2.51
CA PHE A 135 12.31 17.97 -2.91
C PHE A 135 11.85 16.83 -3.83
N SER A 136 12.66 16.46 -4.83
CA SER A 136 12.35 15.37 -5.75
C SER A 136 12.21 14.04 -5.01
N ALA A 137 13.10 13.77 -4.06
CA ALA A 137 13.03 12.62 -3.19
C ALA A 137 11.74 12.62 -2.33
N ALA A 138 11.41 13.78 -1.73
CA ALA A 138 10.22 13.92 -0.89
C ALA A 138 8.91 13.73 -1.66
N VAL A 139 8.80 14.28 -2.88
CA VAL A 139 7.65 14.08 -3.76
C VAL A 139 7.50 12.59 -4.10
N THR A 140 8.60 11.94 -4.49
CA THR A 140 8.60 10.51 -4.87
C THR A 140 8.18 9.62 -3.72
N ALA A 141 8.71 9.84 -2.51
CA ALA A 141 8.31 9.08 -1.33
C ALA A 141 6.83 9.32 -0.97
N ALA A 142 6.39 10.58 -1.03
CA ALA A 142 5.01 10.94 -0.69
C ALA A 142 4.00 10.37 -1.68
N SER A 143 4.27 10.49 -2.99
CA SER A 143 3.37 9.96 -4.04
C SER A 143 3.21 8.45 -3.95
N SER A 144 4.29 7.73 -3.66
CA SER A 144 4.28 6.27 -3.51
C SER A 144 3.41 5.80 -2.34
N ALA A 145 3.11 6.65 -1.35
CA ALA A 145 2.18 6.31 -0.27
C ALA A 145 0.75 6.06 -0.76
N SER A 146 0.35 6.59 -1.92
CA SER A 146 -0.97 6.34 -2.52
C SER A 146 -1.08 4.97 -3.21
N THR A 147 0.05 4.39 -3.62
CA THR A 147 0.12 3.16 -4.42
C THR A 147 -0.59 1.95 -3.79
N PRO A 148 -0.40 1.60 -2.50
CA PRO A 148 -1.09 0.47 -1.88
C PRO A 148 -2.57 0.71 -1.57
N VAL A 149 -3.02 1.95 -1.66
CA VAL A 149 -4.43 2.33 -1.45
C VAL A 149 -5.24 2.13 -2.73
N ILE A 150 -4.59 2.28 -3.91
CA ILE A 150 -5.21 2.06 -5.21
C ILE A 150 -5.23 0.56 -5.55
N PRO A 151 -6.38 0.00 -5.93
CA PRO A 151 -6.47 -1.41 -6.34
C PRO A 151 -5.68 -1.73 -7.62
N PRO A 152 -5.11 -2.95 -7.68
CA PRO A 152 -5.14 -4.05 -6.73
C PRO A 152 -4.00 -4.02 -5.70
N GLY A 153 -4.10 -3.16 -4.68
CA GLY A 153 -3.08 -3.06 -3.62
C GLY A 153 -2.99 -4.31 -2.74
N ILE A 154 -1.79 -4.79 -2.48
CA ILE A 154 -1.55 -5.99 -1.64
C ILE A 154 -2.10 -5.79 -0.23
N ASN A 155 -1.95 -4.59 0.35
CA ASN A 155 -2.43 -4.28 1.69
C ASN A 155 -3.96 -4.34 1.80
N LEU A 156 -4.70 -4.04 0.73
CA LEU A 156 -6.15 -4.19 0.66
C LEU A 156 -6.56 -5.67 0.78
N ILE A 157 -5.82 -6.57 0.12
CA ILE A 157 -6.05 -8.01 0.19
C ILE A 157 -5.72 -8.54 1.60
N ILE A 158 -4.56 -8.16 2.14
CA ILE A 158 -4.13 -8.59 3.50
C ILE A 158 -5.17 -8.17 4.54
N TYR A 159 -5.60 -6.91 4.51
CA TYR A 159 -6.61 -6.43 5.45
C TYR A 159 -7.94 -7.17 5.27
N ALA A 160 -8.40 -7.38 4.03
CA ALA A 160 -9.65 -8.08 3.76
C ALA A 160 -9.68 -9.48 4.35
N LEU A 161 -8.55 -10.21 4.25
CA LEU A 161 -8.39 -11.55 4.82
C LEU A 161 -8.46 -11.53 6.35
N ILE A 162 -7.76 -10.59 6.98
CA ILE A 162 -7.68 -10.48 8.44
C ILE A 162 -9.02 -10.06 9.03
N ALA A 163 -9.65 -9.06 8.45
CA ALA A 163 -10.94 -8.52 8.91
C ALA A 163 -12.14 -9.34 8.44
N SER A 164 -11.91 -10.41 7.64
CA SER A 164 -12.96 -11.26 7.05
C SER A 164 -13.99 -10.45 6.25
N VAL A 165 -13.53 -9.44 5.49
CA VAL A 165 -14.37 -8.61 4.60
C VAL A 165 -14.10 -8.95 3.13
N SER A 166 -15.01 -8.50 2.26
CA SER A 166 -14.87 -8.73 0.82
C SER A 166 -13.67 -7.98 0.24
N VAL A 167 -12.76 -8.72 -0.45
CA VAL A 167 -11.63 -8.12 -1.19
C VAL A 167 -12.13 -7.17 -2.28
N THR A 168 -13.22 -7.51 -2.97
CA THR A 168 -13.83 -6.66 -3.99
C THR A 168 -14.30 -5.33 -3.39
N LYS A 169 -14.99 -5.36 -2.22
CA LYS A 169 -15.39 -4.13 -1.52
C LYS A 169 -14.20 -3.31 -1.08
N MET A 170 -13.12 -3.94 -0.59
CA MET A 170 -11.88 -3.24 -0.24
C MET A 170 -11.24 -2.57 -1.46
N PHE A 171 -11.22 -3.24 -2.60
CA PHE A 171 -10.71 -2.66 -3.84
C PHE A 171 -11.54 -1.44 -4.26
N MET A 172 -12.87 -1.54 -4.24
CA MET A 172 -13.75 -0.41 -4.59
C MET A 172 -13.57 0.76 -3.62
N ALA A 173 -13.41 0.48 -2.32
CA ALA A 173 -13.20 1.50 -1.29
C ALA A 173 -11.89 2.28 -1.43
N GLY A 174 -10.85 1.69 -2.03
CA GLY A 174 -9.52 2.31 -2.16
C GLY A 174 -9.42 3.45 -3.19
N TYR A 175 -10.31 3.47 -4.22
CA TYR A 175 -10.16 4.45 -5.32
C TYR A 175 -10.32 5.90 -4.89
N VAL A 176 -11.42 6.22 -4.25
CA VAL A 176 -11.71 7.62 -3.90
C VAL A 176 -10.68 8.17 -2.90
N PRO A 177 -10.30 7.44 -1.83
CA PRO A 177 -9.21 7.84 -0.95
C PRO A 177 -7.85 7.99 -1.66
N GLY A 178 -7.49 7.06 -2.54
CA GLY A 178 -6.24 7.15 -3.29
C GLY A 178 -6.19 8.37 -4.22
N ILE A 179 -7.29 8.68 -4.90
CA ILE A 179 -7.40 9.90 -5.71
C ILE A 179 -7.32 11.15 -4.82
N LEU A 180 -7.99 11.15 -3.65
CA LEU A 180 -7.92 12.26 -2.70
C LEU A 180 -6.50 12.50 -2.22
N MET A 181 -5.75 11.45 -1.90
CA MET A 181 -4.32 11.55 -1.54
C MET A 181 -3.50 12.15 -2.69
N ALA A 182 -3.67 11.67 -3.91
CA ALA A 182 -2.96 12.21 -5.07
C ALA A 182 -3.28 13.69 -5.31
N VAL A 183 -4.57 14.07 -5.29
CA VAL A 183 -4.98 15.47 -5.46
C VAL A 183 -4.40 16.35 -4.37
N SER A 184 -4.41 15.91 -3.10
CA SER A 184 -3.82 16.68 -2.00
C SER A 184 -2.33 16.92 -2.20
N MET A 185 -1.57 15.92 -2.67
CA MET A 185 -0.15 16.05 -2.98
C MET A 185 0.09 16.93 -4.21
N MET A 186 -0.74 16.85 -5.25
CA MET A 186 -0.66 17.71 -6.44
C MET A 186 -0.84 19.19 -6.09
N ILE A 187 -1.73 19.50 -5.13
CA ILE A 187 -1.90 20.87 -4.59
C ILE A 187 -0.61 21.35 -3.94
N VAL A 188 0.03 20.54 -3.10
CA VAL A 188 1.31 20.87 -2.46
C VAL A 188 2.40 21.08 -3.52
N VAL A 189 2.50 20.17 -4.51
CA VAL A 189 3.45 20.34 -5.63
C VAL A 189 3.24 21.66 -6.33
N ALA A 190 2.00 22.04 -6.66
CA ALA A 190 1.69 23.29 -7.34
C ALA A 190 2.13 24.52 -6.50
N ILE A 191 1.82 24.52 -5.19
CA ILE A 191 2.18 25.62 -4.28
C ILE A 191 3.70 25.76 -4.14
N VAL A 192 4.39 24.65 -3.86
CA VAL A 192 5.86 24.66 -3.65
C VAL A 192 6.59 25.01 -4.95
N SER A 193 6.18 24.43 -6.07
CA SER A 193 6.77 24.67 -7.37
C SER A 193 6.60 26.12 -7.83
N LYS A 194 5.42 26.72 -7.60
CA LYS A 194 5.19 28.15 -7.87
C LYS A 194 6.11 29.04 -7.02
N LYS A 195 6.25 28.72 -5.72
CA LYS A 195 7.11 29.50 -4.81
C LYS A 195 8.59 29.41 -5.18
N ARG A 196 9.05 28.29 -5.73
CA ARG A 196 10.45 28.04 -6.09
C ARG A 196 10.76 28.31 -7.56
N GLY A 197 9.77 28.64 -8.38
CA GLY A 197 9.95 28.92 -9.80
C GLY A 197 10.28 27.69 -10.64
N TYR A 198 9.86 26.49 -10.21
CA TYR A 198 10.06 25.28 -11.00
C TYR A 198 9.21 25.33 -12.27
N LYS A 199 9.89 25.13 -13.41
CA LYS A 199 9.27 25.25 -14.72
C LYS A 199 8.44 24.01 -15.07
N PRO A 200 7.40 24.15 -15.92
CA PRO A 200 6.72 23.03 -16.55
C PRO A 200 7.70 22.15 -17.33
N SER A 201 7.40 20.86 -17.48
CA SER A 201 8.17 19.97 -18.37
C SER A 201 7.85 20.23 -19.85
N ARG A 202 6.66 20.79 -20.13
CA ARG A 202 6.19 21.20 -21.46
C ARG A 202 5.79 22.67 -21.43
N GLU A 203 6.20 23.43 -22.44
CA GLU A 203 5.88 24.86 -22.53
C GLU A 203 4.38 25.13 -22.77
N LYS A 204 3.70 24.22 -23.45
CA LYS A 204 2.27 24.33 -23.79
C LYS A 204 1.52 23.08 -23.36
N ALA A 205 0.25 23.25 -23.03
CA ALA A 205 -0.66 22.13 -22.85
C ALA A 205 -0.70 21.28 -24.12
N ALA A 206 -0.78 19.97 -23.94
CA ALA A 206 -0.89 19.04 -25.06
C ALA A 206 -2.15 19.34 -25.86
N THR A 207 -2.05 19.28 -27.17
CA THR A 207 -3.21 19.36 -28.07
C THR A 207 -4.09 18.11 -27.89
N PHE A 208 -5.39 18.22 -28.20
CA PHE A 208 -6.29 17.07 -28.15
C PHE A 208 -5.79 15.91 -29.00
N GLY A 209 -5.15 16.20 -30.15
CA GLY A 209 -4.54 15.18 -31.02
C GLY A 209 -3.37 14.45 -30.34
N GLU A 210 -2.48 15.15 -29.64
CA GLU A 210 -1.38 14.55 -28.89
C GLU A 210 -1.89 13.68 -27.74
N ILE A 211 -2.89 14.17 -27.00
CA ILE A 211 -3.53 13.38 -25.92
C ILE A 211 -4.14 12.09 -26.47
N MET A 212 -4.87 12.19 -27.60
CA MET A 212 -5.50 11.03 -28.21
C MET A 212 -4.49 10.04 -28.79
N THR A 213 -3.38 10.53 -29.33
CA THR A 213 -2.29 9.67 -29.82
C THR A 213 -1.63 8.94 -28.65
N GLN A 214 -1.29 9.67 -27.59
CA GLN A 214 -0.66 9.04 -26.42
C GLN A 214 -1.64 8.12 -25.67
N LEU A 215 -2.93 8.46 -25.63
CA LEU A 215 -3.97 7.58 -25.09
C LEU A 215 -4.04 6.26 -25.86
N LYS A 216 -4.00 6.29 -27.21
CA LYS A 216 -3.98 5.07 -28.03
C LYS A 216 -2.75 4.21 -27.77
N GLU A 217 -1.57 4.83 -27.57
CA GLU A 217 -0.35 4.10 -27.24
C GLU A 217 -0.37 3.47 -25.84
N SER A 218 -1.03 4.14 -24.90
CA SER A 218 -1.05 3.75 -23.47
C SER A 218 -2.34 3.01 -23.07
N ILE A 219 -3.31 2.85 -24.01
CA ILE A 219 -4.65 2.33 -23.69
C ILE A 219 -4.59 0.96 -23.03
N TRP A 220 -3.70 0.09 -23.49
CA TRP A 220 -3.55 -1.24 -22.93
C TRP A 220 -2.97 -1.21 -21.49
N ALA A 221 -2.09 -0.26 -21.19
CA ALA A 221 -1.60 -0.04 -19.84
C ALA A 221 -2.70 0.48 -18.91
N LEU A 222 -3.55 1.40 -19.40
CA LEU A 222 -4.65 2.01 -18.66
C LEU A 222 -5.83 1.04 -18.47
N LEU A 223 -6.12 0.19 -19.46
CA LEU A 223 -7.22 -0.80 -19.37
C LEU A 223 -7.00 -1.83 -18.26
N PHE A 224 -5.76 -2.07 -17.86
CA PHE A 224 -5.45 -3.09 -16.86
C PHE A 224 -6.17 -2.85 -15.52
N PRO A 225 -5.94 -1.76 -14.78
CA PRO A 225 -6.59 -1.55 -13.48
C PRO A 225 -8.12 -1.41 -13.62
N PHE A 226 -8.60 -0.74 -14.67
CA PHE A 226 -10.04 -0.54 -14.88
C PHE A 226 -10.74 -1.84 -15.29
N GLY A 227 -10.09 -2.66 -16.12
CA GLY A 227 -10.64 -3.94 -16.59
C GLY A 227 -10.80 -4.96 -15.47
N ILE A 228 -9.80 -5.05 -14.57
CA ILE A 228 -9.87 -5.93 -13.39
C ILE A 228 -11.08 -5.57 -12.52
N ILE A 229 -11.26 -4.28 -12.25
CA ILE A 229 -12.34 -3.84 -11.38
C ILE A 229 -13.71 -3.99 -12.03
N ALA A 230 -13.82 -3.65 -13.30
CA ALA A 230 -15.07 -3.87 -14.03
C ALA A 230 -15.46 -5.36 -13.96
N GLY A 231 -14.51 -6.26 -14.19
CA GLY A 231 -14.73 -7.71 -14.11
C GLY A 231 -15.12 -8.19 -12.69
N LEU A 232 -14.46 -7.67 -11.66
CA LEU A 232 -14.80 -7.98 -10.26
C LEU A 232 -16.19 -7.47 -9.88
N ARG A 233 -16.53 -6.24 -10.32
CA ARG A 233 -17.83 -5.63 -10.03
C ARG A 233 -18.98 -6.33 -10.74
N MET A 234 -18.77 -6.75 -11.99
CA MET A 234 -19.75 -7.51 -12.76
C MET A 234 -19.88 -8.97 -12.28
N GLY A 235 -19.06 -9.39 -11.30
CA GLY A 235 -19.04 -10.76 -10.81
C GLY A 235 -18.49 -11.77 -11.83
N MET A 236 -17.77 -11.29 -12.85
CA MET A 236 -17.16 -12.16 -13.88
C MET A 236 -15.98 -12.96 -13.30
N PHE A 237 -15.32 -12.41 -12.29
CA PHE A 237 -14.13 -13.00 -11.66
C PHE A 237 -14.20 -12.86 -10.15
N THR A 238 -13.69 -13.87 -9.45
CA THR A 238 -13.23 -13.75 -8.06
C THR A 238 -11.90 -12.98 -8.02
N PRO A 239 -11.46 -12.45 -6.86
CA PRO A 239 -10.17 -11.77 -6.76
C PRO A 239 -8.97 -12.62 -7.22
N SER A 240 -9.00 -13.94 -6.96
CA SER A 240 -7.93 -14.85 -7.38
C SER A 240 -7.93 -15.07 -8.89
N GLU A 241 -9.10 -15.23 -9.50
CA GLU A 241 -9.25 -15.35 -10.96
C GLU A 241 -8.86 -14.04 -11.64
N ALA A 242 -9.25 -12.89 -11.08
CA ALA A 242 -8.83 -11.57 -11.58
C ALA A 242 -7.30 -11.43 -11.58
N GLY A 243 -6.61 -11.93 -10.55
CA GLY A 243 -5.16 -11.97 -10.51
C GLY A 243 -4.56 -12.84 -11.61
N ALA A 244 -5.12 -14.03 -11.86
CA ALA A 244 -4.67 -14.92 -12.93
C ALA A 244 -4.89 -14.29 -14.32
N VAL A 245 -6.07 -13.70 -14.55
CA VAL A 245 -6.37 -12.93 -15.78
C VAL A 245 -5.41 -11.76 -15.95
N ALA A 246 -5.05 -11.07 -14.86
CA ALA A 246 -4.06 -10.01 -14.84
C ALA A 246 -2.70 -10.46 -15.39
N VAL A 247 -2.20 -11.62 -14.93
CA VAL A 247 -0.93 -12.20 -15.42
C VAL A 247 -0.99 -12.47 -16.91
N VAL A 248 -2.04 -13.16 -17.38
CA VAL A 248 -2.21 -13.47 -18.80
C VAL A 248 -2.30 -12.19 -19.64
N TYR A 249 -3.06 -11.21 -19.16
CA TYR A 249 -3.17 -9.90 -19.81
C TYR A 249 -1.81 -9.21 -19.95
N CYS A 250 -1.02 -9.14 -18.88
CA CYS A 250 0.31 -8.51 -18.90
C CYS A 250 1.28 -9.22 -19.85
N ILE A 251 1.22 -10.55 -19.93
CA ILE A 251 2.03 -11.34 -20.88
C ILE A 251 1.61 -10.98 -22.32
N ILE A 252 0.32 -10.99 -22.62
CA ILE A 252 -0.18 -10.67 -23.97
C ILE A 252 0.21 -9.25 -24.37
N VAL A 253 -0.02 -8.26 -23.50
CA VAL A 253 0.29 -6.86 -23.78
C VAL A 253 1.80 -6.66 -23.93
N GLY A 254 2.60 -7.21 -23.02
CA GLY A 254 4.05 -7.05 -23.04
C GLY A 254 4.73 -7.75 -24.22
N ALA A 255 4.33 -8.98 -24.53
CA ALA A 255 4.97 -9.78 -25.59
C ALA A 255 4.47 -9.46 -27.00
N PHE A 256 3.16 -9.23 -27.19
CA PHE A 256 2.56 -9.13 -28.53
C PHE A 256 2.23 -7.70 -28.92
N ILE A 257 1.83 -6.83 -27.96
CA ILE A 257 1.41 -5.46 -28.26
C ILE A 257 2.59 -4.50 -28.15
N TYR A 258 3.23 -4.44 -26.98
CA TYR A 258 4.37 -3.56 -26.77
C TYR A 258 5.69 -4.17 -27.24
N LYS A 259 5.78 -5.50 -27.33
CA LYS A 259 6.95 -6.27 -27.78
C LYS A 259 8.23 -6.00 -26.98
N GLU A 260 8.07 -5.62 -25.72
CA GLU A 260 9.17 -5.31 -24.83
C GLU A 260 9.47 -6.47 -23.85
N LEU A 261 8.50 -7.36 -23.62
CA LEU A 261 8.66 -8.53 -22.76
C LEU A 261 9.47 -9.61 -23.48
N LYS A 262 10.75 -9.74 -23.10
CA LYS A 262 11.65 -10.74 -23.67
C LYS A 262 11.77 -11.96 -22.75
N TRP A 263 12.15 -13.10 -23.34
CA TRP A 263 12.32 -14.35 -22.62
C TRP A 263 13.41 -14.28 -21.53
N GLU A 264 14.42 -13.42 -21.71
CA GLU A 264 15.47 -13.18 -20.72
C GLU A 264 14.94 -12.65 -19.37
N TYR A 265 13.76 -12.01 -19.37
CA TYR A 265 13.10 -11.48 -18.16
C TYR A 265 12.28 -12.55 -17.41
N ALA A 266 12.07 -13.74 -17.98
CA ALA A 266 11.26 -14.78 -17.35
C ALA A 266 11.80 -15.19 -15.97
N TRP A 267 13.12 -15.35 -15.86
CA TRP A 267 13.76 -15.71 -14.59
C TRP A 267 13.73 -14.58 -13.54
N PRO A 268 14.11 -13.32 -13.85
CA PRO A 268 13.89 -12.18 -12.94
C PRO A 268 12.46 -12.07 -12.43
N ILE A 269 11.47 -12.13 -13.33
CA ILE A 269 10.04 -12.06 -12.97
C ILE A 269 9.66 -13.20 -12.02
N MET A 270 10.05 -14.42 -12.33
CA MET A 270 9.76 -15.57 -11.49
C MET A 270 10.42 -15.42 -10.10
N LYS A 271 11.67 -14.97 -10.06
CA LYS A 271 12.41 -14.73 -8.83
C LYS A 271 11.73 -13.67 -7.95
N GLU A 272 11.37 -12.52 -8.52
CA GLU A 272 10.64 -11.45 -7.81
C GLU A 272 9.28 -11.94 -7.29
N THR A 273 8.56 -12.70 -8.10
CA THR A 273 7.28 -13.30 -7.73
C THR A 273 7.41 -14.27 -6.56
N ILE A 274 8.39 -15.17 -6.60
CA ILE A 274 8.64 -16.15 -5.53
C ILE A 274 9.02 -15.43 -4.23
N TYR A 275 9.95 -14.49 -4.27
CA TYR A 275 10.39 -13.77 -3.08
C TYR A 275 9.26 -12.92 -2.47
N GLY A 276 8.56 -12.17 -3.32
CA GLY A 276 7.44 -11.34 -2.86
C GLY A 276 6.30 -12.18 -2.26
N THR A 277 5.90 -13.25 -2.95
CA THR A 277 4.86 -14.16 -2.47
C THR A 277 5.26 -14.85 -1.18
N SER A 278 6.47 -15.42 -1.13
CA SER A 278 6.97 -16.13 0.05
C SER A 278 7.01 -15.22 1.29
N SER A 279 7.47 -13.98 1.11
CA SER A 279 7.52 -13.00 2.21
C SER A 279 6.12 -12.70 2.76
N VAL A 280 5.17 -12.40 1.87
CA VAL A 280 3.80 -12.05 2.30
C VAL A 280 3.09 -13.25 2.91
N VAL A 281 3.16 -14.43 2.27
CA VAL A 281 2.52 -15.64 2.79
C VAL A 281 3.12 -16.05 4.15
N LEU A 282 4.44 -15.98 4.31
CA LEU A 282 5.10 -16.27 5.58
C LEU A 282 4.59 -15.37 6.71
N ILE A 283 4.43 -14.08 6.44
CA ILE A 283 3.91 -13.13 7.41
C ILE A 283 2.44 -13.46 7.76
N ILE A 284 1.60 -13.78 6.77
CA ILE A 284 0.18 -14.14 7.00
C ILE A 284 0.07 -15.42 7.85
N VAL A 285 0.88 -16.42 7.56
CA VAL A 285 0.92 -17.67 8.34
C VAL A 285 1.33 -17.41 9.79
N ALA A 286 2.40 -16.64 9.98
CA ALA A 286 2.87 -16.26 11.31
C ALA A 286 1.83 -15.45 12.08
N ALA A 287 1.13 -14.55 11.39
CA ALA A 287 0.06 -13.75 11.96
C ALA A 287 -1.18 -14.55 12.34
N SER A 288 -1.57 -15.50 11.49
CA SER A 288 -2.68 -16.41 11.80
C SER A 288 -2.40 -17.23 13.07
N PHE A 289 -1.16 -17.67 13.23
CA PHE A 289 -0.71 -18.36 14.43
C PHE A 289 -0.68 -17.45 15.66
N PHE A 290 -0.14 -16.24 15.53
CA PHE A 290 -0.17 -15.25 16.59
C PHE A 290 -1.60 -14.80 16.93
N GLY A 291 -2.48 -14.67 15.93
CA GLY A 291 -3.90 -14.38 16.11
C GLY A 291 -4.64 -15.49 16.89
N TYR A 292 -4.23 -16.74 16.71
CA TYR A 292 -4.74 -17.84 17.52
C TYR A 292 -4.41 -17.64 19.01
N TYR A 293 -3.15 -17.32 19.33
CA TYR A 293 -2.73 -16.98 20.70
C TYR A 293 -3.51 -15.77 21.24
N LEU A 294 -3.65 -14.69 20.47
CA LEU A 294 -4.39 -13.50 20.89
C LEU A 294 -5.83 -13.83 21.27
N ASN A 295 -6.50 -14.67 20.47
CA ASN A 295 -7.87 -15.13 20.72
C ASN A 295 -7.97 -16.10 21.91
N TRP A 296 -6.97 -16.96 22.09
CA TRP A 296 -6.87 -17.88 23.21
C TRP A 296 -6.84 -17.13 24.55
N GLU A 297 -6.01 -16.10 24.65
CA GLU A 297 -5.87 -15.22 25.82
C GLU A 297 -6.95 -14.12 25.88
N ARG A 298 -7.89 -14.09 24.96
CA ARG A 298 -8.94 -13.07 24.87
C ARG A 298 -8.42 -11.62 24.85
N ILE A 299 -7.19 -11.41 24.34
CA ILE A 299 -6.54 -10.10 24.27
C ILE A 299 -7.36 -9.06 23.50
N PRO A 300 -7.95 -9.39 22.31
CA PRO A 300 -8.82 -8.44 21.61
C PRO A 300 -10.01 -7.96 22.44
N GLN A 301 -10.60 -8.85 23.26
CA GLN A 301 -11.72 -8.51 24.14
C GLN A 301 -11.29 -7.57 25.28
N HIS A 302 -10.13 -7.84 25.89
CA HIS A 302 -9.58 -6.99 26.96
C HIS A 302 -9.25 -5.60 26.43
N ILE A 303 -8.56 -5.52 25.27
CA ILE A 303 -8.25 -4.25 24.61
C ILE A 303 -9.54 -3.50 24.25
N THR A 304 -10.53 -4.20 23.68
CA THR A 304 -11.82 -3.61 23.33
C THR A 304 -12.50 -3.03 24.57
N SER A 305 -12.55 -3.75 25.68
CA SER A 305 -13.18 -3.26 26.91
C SER A 305 -12.45 -2.02 27.43
N ALA A 306 -11.13 -2.08 27.54
CA ALA A 306 -10.32 -0.95 28.01
C ALA A 306 -10.47 0.30 27.13
N MET A 307 -10.53 0.15 25.80
CA MET A 307 -10.73 1.26 24.88
C MET A 307 -12.15 1.83 24.98
N LEU A 308 -13.18 0.99 25.13
CA LEU A 308 -14.57 1.40 25.30
C LEU A 308 -14.85 2.06 26.65
N ASP A 309 -14.09 1.67 27.68
CA ASP A 309 -14.12 2.33 28.99
C ASP A 309 -13.52 3.74 28.91
N PHE A 310 -12.50 3.95 28.07
CA PHE A 310 -11.92 5.27 27.82
C PHE A 310 -12.86 6.18 27.04
N THR A 311 -13.49 5.69 25.95
CA THR A 311 -14.48 6.45 25.18
C THR A 311 -15.43 5.55 24.40
N ARG A 312 -16.72 5.92 24.40
CA ARG A 312 -17.76 5.29 23.56
C ARG A 312 -18.13 6.14 22.34
N ASN A 313 -17.52 7.31 22.21
CA ASN A 313 -17.73 8.17 21.05
C ASN A 313 -16.93 7.63 19.85
N PRO A 314 -17.57 7.20 18.74
CA PRO A 314 -16.87 6.63 17.59
C PRO A 314 -15.86 7.60 16.95
N TYR A 315 -16.15 8.89 16.93
CA TYR A 315 -15.26 9.89 16.34
C TYR A 315 -13.97 10.06 17.16
N MET A 316 -14.11 10.10 18.51
CA MET A 316 -12.95 10.18 19.40
C MET A 316 -12.12 8.89 19.37
N MET A 317 -12.80 7.74 19.29
CA MET A 317 -12.13 6.45 19.12
C MET A 317 -11.32 6.39 17.84
N LEU A 318 -11.90 6.80 16.71
CA LEU A 318 -11.19 6.84 15.43
C LEU A 318 -9.99 7.79 15.47
N MET A 319 -10.09 8.94 16.16
CA MET A 319 -8.94 9.84 16.33
C MET A 319 -7.81 9.20 17.14
N LEU A 320 -8.14 8.54 18.24
CA LEU A 320 -7.16 7.81 19.07
C LEU A 320 -6.48 6.70 18.27
N VAL A 321 -7.27 5.94 17.52
CA VAL A 321 -6.75 4.88 16.64
C VAL A 321 -5.88 5.45 15.53
N ASN A 322 -6.26 6.59 14.92
CA ASN A 322 -5.43 7.27 13.92
C ASN A 322 -4.06 7.64 14.48
N VAL A 323 -4.01 8.25 15.67
CA VAL A 323 -2.73 8.60 16.32
C VAL A 323 -1.89 7.35 16.60
N LEU A 324 -2.53 6.30 17.13
CA LEU A 324 -1.85 5.01 17.39
C LEU A 324 -1.26 4.42 16.11
N LEU A 325 -2.05 4.35 15.03
CA LEU A 325 -1.63 3.79 13.75
C LEU A 325 -0.55 4.63 13.08
N LEU A 326 -0.60 5.96 13.16
CA LEU A 326 0.46 6.83 12.66
C LEU A 326 1.78 6.57 13.40
N VAL A 327 1.74 6.53 14.73
CA VAL A 327 2.94 6.26 15.55
C VAL A 327 3.51 4.88 15.22
N LEU A 328 2.69 3.84 15.22
CA LEU A 328 3.17 2.49 14.95
C LEU A 328 3.60 2.32 13.48
N GLY A 329 2.94 2.98 12.53
CA GLY A 329 3.31 2.99 11.11
C GLY A 329 4.66 3.65 10.82
N MET A 330 5.19 4.49 11.72
CA MET A 330 6.57 5.01 11.61
C MET A 330 7.61 3.91 11.82
N PHE A 331 7.28 2.87 12.59
CA PHE A 331 8.20 1.82 12.98
C PHE A 331 7.97 0.51 12.23
N LEU A 332 6.72 0.22 11.88
CA LEU A 332 6.32 -1.05 11.27
C LEU A 332 6.13 -0.89 9.76
N GLU A 333 6.57 -1.90 9.01
CA GLU A 333 6.25 -2.00 7.58
C GLU A 333 4.75 -2.24 7.39
N GLY A 334 4.19 -1.75 6.26
CA GLY A 334 2.75 -1.67 6.03
C GLY A 334 1.98 -2.97 6.23
N GLY A 335 2.44 -4.06 5.63
CA GLY A 335 1.80 -5.37 5.77
C GLY A 335 1.87 -5.90 7.20
N ALA A 336 3.04 -5.76 7.85
CA ALA A 336 3.27 -6.19 9.23
C ALA A 336 2.37 -5.42 10.22
N ALA A 337 2.25 -4.12 10.05
CA ALA A 337 1.40 -3.29 10.90
C ALA A 337 -0.08 -3.71 10.80
N LEU A 338 -0.60 -3.93 9.58
CA LEU A 338 -1.97 -4.41 9.39
C LEU A 338 -2.22 -5.74 10.07
N ILE A 339 -1.30 -6.67 9.92
CA ILE A 339 -1.41 -8.02 10.43
C ILE A 339 -1.47 -8.07 11.96
N ILE A 340 -0.70 -7.21 12.64
CA ILE A 340 -0.67 -7.15 14.10
C ILE A 340 -1.88 -6.36 14.63
N LEU A 341 -2.18 -5.23 14.01
CA LEU A 341 -3.11 -4.26 14.59
C LEU A 341 -4.57 -4.48 14.17
N ALA A 342 -4.83 -4.97 12.95
CA ALA A 342 -6.21 -5.16 12.50
C ALA A 342 -7.01 -6.14 13.37
N PRO A 343 -6.50 -7.32 13.79
CA PRO A 343 -7.24 -8.21 14.67
C PRO A 343 -7.59 -7.61 16.04
N LEU A 344 -6.80 -6.65 16.50
CA LEU A 344 -6.98 -5.98 17.79
C LEU A 344 -7.98 -4.81 17.68
N LEU A 345 -7.93 -4.06 16.58
CA LEU A 345 -8.68 -2.81 16.44
C LEU A 345 -10.03 -2.99 15.75
N VAL A 346 -10.16 -3.92 14.80
CA VAL A 346 -11.44 -4.17 14.09
C VAL A 346 -12.59 -4.49 15.06
N PRO A 347 -12.43 -5.34 16.08
CA PRO A 347 -13.51 -5.59 17.04
C PRO A 347 -13.92 -4.36 17.86
N VAL A 348 -12.98 -3.44 18.13
CA VAL A 348 -13.25 -2.19 18.87
C VAL A 348 -14.17 -1.30 18.05
N VAL A 349 -13.78 -1.00 16.81
CA VAL A 349 -14.47 -0.02 15.97
C VAL A 349 -15.80 -0.54 15.45
N THR A 350 -15.92 -1.85 15.19
CA THR A 350 -17.19 -2.47 14.79
C THR A 350 -18.24 -2.45 15.89
N LYS A 351 -17.84 -2.59 17.16
CA LYS A 351 -18.75 -2.41 18.30
C LYS A 351 -19.31 -0.98 18.41
N LEU A 352 -18.58 0.00 17.87
CA LEU A 352 -19.01 1.39 17.80
C LEU A 352 -19.80 1.74 16.51
N GLY A 353 -20.11 0.73 15.68
CA GLY A 353 -20.90 0.89 14.46
C GLY A 353 -20.08 1.37 13.24
N VAL A 354 -18.75 1.37 13.31
CA VAL A 354 -17.89 1.70 12.16
C VAL A 354 -17.82 0.50 11.21
N ASP A 355 -18.08 0.73 9.93
CA ASP A 355 -17.96 -0.29 8.90
C ASP A 355 -16.52 -0.82 8.80
N PRO A 356 -16.29 -2.15 8.82
CA PRO A 356 -14.94 -2.71 8.79
C PRO A 356 -14.20 -2.46 7.46
N VAL A 357 -14.89 -2.28 6.33
CA VAL A 357 -14.29 -1.89 5.05
C VAL A 357 -13.78 -0.44 5.12
N HIS A 358 -14.60 0.46 5.62
CA HIS A 358 -14.21 1.85 5.86
C HIS A 358 -12.99 1.93 6.78
N PHE A 359 -13.03 1.20 7.90
CA PHE A 359 -11.91 1.16 8.83
C PHE A 359 -10.63 0.59 8.20
N GLY A 360 -10.75 -0.38 7.29
CA GLY A 360 -9.61 -0.92 6.55
C GLY A 360 -8.87 0.14 5.73
N ILE A 361 -9.60 1.00 5.06
CA ILE A 361 -9.01 2.12 4.32
C ILE A 361 -8.33 3.11 5.28
N ILE A 362 -8.97 3.43 6.41
CA ILE A 362 -8.35 4.28 7.43
C ILE A 362 -7.02 3.68 7.90
N CYS A 363 -6.98 2.38 8.20
CA CYS A 363 -5.74 1.70 8.62
C CYS A 363 -4.65 1.80 7.55
N ILE A 364 -4.97 1.48 6.29
CA ILE A 364 -3.99 1.46 5.21
C ILE A 364 -3.43 2.86 4.97
N VAL A 365 -4.28 3.89 4.88
CA VAL A 365 -3.85 5.27 4.69
C VAL A 365 -2.95 5.73 5.84
N ASN A 366 -3.33 5.46 7.10
CA ASN A 366 -2.52 5.78 8.28
C ASN A 366 -1.12 5.18 8.21
N ILE A 367 -1.05 3.88 7.94
CA ILE A 367 0.23 3.15 7.91
C ILE A 367 1.10 3.64 6.75
N MET A 368 0.51 3.99 5.61
CA MET A 368 1.26 4.57 4.49
C MET A 368 1.83 5.94 4.85
N ILE A 369 1.08 6.79 5.54
CA ILE A 369 1.59 8.07 6.04
C ILE A 369 2.69 7.84 7.08
N GLY A 370 2.51 6.87 7.99
CA GLY A 370 3.53 6.46 8.94
C GLY A 370 4.84 6.05 8.26
N GLY A 371 4.77 5.23 7.21
CA GLY A 371 5.94 4.80 6.42
C GLY A 371 6.67 5.90 5.66
N LEU A 372 6.08 7.08 5.54
CA LEU A 372 6.69 8.30 5.02
C LEU A 372 7.29 9.16 6.14
N THR A 373 6.80 9.00 7.38
CA THR A 373 7.05 9.93 8.47
C THR A 373 8.31 9.55 9.25
N PRO A 374 9.17 10.54 9.62
CA PRO A 374 10.29 10.32 10.51
C PRO A 374 9.82 9.72 11.86
N PRO A 375 10.66 8.94 12.59
CA PRO A 375 12.09 8.71 12.36
C PRO A 375 12.45 7.50 11.50
N PHE A 376 11.54 6.51 11.29
CA PHE A 376 11.88 5.22 10.69
C PHE A 376 11.04 4.85 9.46
N GLY A 377 10.44 5.81 8.79
CA GLY A 377 9.60 5.55 7.62
C GLY A 377 10.29 4.74 6.53
N SER A 378 9.76 3.58 6.18
CA SER A 378 10.36 2.65 5.22
C SER A 378 10.52 3.25 3.82
N MET A 379 9.53 4.00 3.34
CA MET A 379 9.59 4.70 2.06
C MET A 379 10.65 5.81 2.06
N MET A 380 10.76 6.55 3.15
CA MET A 380 11.77 7.56 3.33
C MET A 380 13.18 6.97 3.19
N PHE A 381 13.48 5.89 3.92
CA PHE A 381 14.78 5.24 3.83
C PHE A 381 15.06 4.68 2.43
N THR A 382 14.07 4.07 1.79
CA THR A 382 14.20 3.53 0.43
C THR A 382 14.58 4.64 -0.55
N VAL A 383 13.86 5.75 -0.54
CA VAL A 383 14.12 6.86 -1.46
C VAL A 383 15.45 7.54 -1.15
N CYS A 384 15.73 7.86 0.13
CA CYS A 384 16.97 8.52 0.52
C CYS A 384 18.21 7.68 0.19
N ALA A 385 18.15 6.34 0.36
CA ALA A 385 19.24 5.45 0.01
C ALA A 385 19.51 5.41 -1.49
N ILE A 386 18.47 5.41 -2.33
CA ILE A 386 18.61 5.35 -3.79
C ILE A 386 19.06 6.70 -4.37
N THR A 387 18.55 7.80 -3.84
CA THR A 387 18.83 9.15 -4.33
C THR A 387 20.02 9.81 -3.64
N GLU A 388 20.63 9.12 -2.69
CA GLU A 388 21.74 9.66 -1.86
C GLU A 388 21.37 11.00 -1.18
N THR A 389 20.09 11.16 -0.82
CA THR A 389 19.59 12.38 -0.19
C THR A 389 19.82 12.32 1.32
N PRO A 390 20.47 13.33 1.94
CA PRO A 390 20.60 13.36 3.39
C PRO A 390 19.23 13.43 4.09
N LEU A 391 19.02 12.59 5.12
CA LEU A 391 17.75 12.53 5.85
C LEU A 391 17.29 13.89 6.37
N GLY A 392 18.23 14.72 6.89
CA GLY A 392 17.90 16.04 7.41
C GLY A 392 17.36 17.02 6.36
N GLU A 393 17.78 16.90 5.10
CA GLU A 393 17.24 17.68 4.00
C GLU A 393 15.89 17.15 3.54
N PHE A 394 15.76 15.82 3.44
CA PHE A 394 14.50 15.17 3.14
C PHE A 394 13.41 15.57 4.14
N PHE A 395 13.71 15.59 5.45
CA PHE A 395 12.74 15.97 6.50
C PHE A 395 12.17 17.37 6.29
N LYS A 396 12.99 18.32 5.86
CA LYS A 396 12.53 19.70 5.59
C LYS A 396 11.54 19.75 4.42
N GLU A 397 11.71 18.87 3.44
CA GLU A 397 10.92 18.88 2.22
C GLU A 397 9.64 18.04 2.30
N VAL A 398 9.61 17.02 3.14
CA VAL A 398 8.49 16.09 3.21
C VAL A 398 7.29 16.63 4.01
N TRP A 399 7.51 17.53 4.97
CA TRP A 399 6.45 18.03 5.87
C TRP A 399 5.19 18.55 5.17
N PRO A 400 5.27 19.36 4.10
CA PRO A 400 4.07 19.84 3.41
C PRO A 400 3.23 18.69 2.86
N PHE A 401 3.87 17.62 2.40
CA PHE A 401 3.20 16.43 1.90
C PHE A 401 2.55 15.63 3.02
N ILE A 402 3.25 15.45 4.15
CA ILE A 402 2.69 14.79 5.34
C ILE A 402 1.44 15.55 5.82
N VAL A 403 1.48 16.87 5.92
CA VAL A 403 0.32 17.68 6.32
C VAL A 403 -0.85 17.49 5.36
N ALA A 404 -0.62 17.51 4.05
CA ALA A 404 -1.67 17.30 3.05
C ALA A 404 -2.28 15.89 3.16
N LEU A 405 -1.45 14.87 3.36
CA LEU A 405 -1.90 13.50 3.55
C LEU A 405 -2.66 13.31 4.88
N LEU A 406 -2.26 14.00 5.96
CA LEU A 406 -3.02 14.01 7.22
C LEU A 406 -4.39 14.65 7.06
N VAL A 407 -4.50 15.74 6.27
CA VAL A 407 -5.81 16.33 5.93
C VAL A 407 -6.65 15.33 5.13
N ALA A 408 -6.06 14.65 4.15
CA ALA A 408 -6.75 13.60 3.40
C ALA A 408 -7.21 12.46 4.32
N LEU A 409 -6.37 12.03 5.27
CA LEU A 409 -6.70 11.03 6.28
C LEU A 409 -7.89 11.45 7.15
N LEU A 410 -7.92 12.70 7.62
CA LEU A 410 -9.05 13.20 8.40
C LEU A 410 -10.36 13.20 7.59
N ILE A 411 -10.31 13.59 6.32
CA ILE A 411 -11.47 13.51 5.42
C ILE A 411 -11.92 12.06 5.27
N VAL A 412 -11.00 11.13 4.98
CA VAL A 412 -11.28 9.69 4.87
C VAL A 412 -11.88 9.14 6.16
N THR A 413 -11.38 9.57 7.33
CA THR A 413 -11.83 9.08 8.64
C THR A 413 -13.26 9.56 8.96
N TYR A 414 -13.55 10.85 8.73
CA TYR A 414 -14.79 11.47 9.22
C TYR A 414 -15.88 11.61 8.16
N VAL A 415 -15.59 11.27 6.90
CA VAL A 415 -16.55 11.26 5.80
C VAL A 415 -16.71 9.85 5.24
N PRO A 416 -17.34 8.91 5.97
CA PRO A 416 -17.46 7.51 5.54
C PRO A 416 -18.17 7.36 4.19
N GLY A 417 -19.10 8.25 3.86
CA GLY A 417 -19.80 8.26 2.58
C GLY A 417 -18.86 8.41 1.37
N LEU A 418 -17.72 9.09 1.53
CA LEU A 418 -16.73 9.24 0.48
C LEU A 418 -16.01 7.91 0.19
N VAL A 419 -15.68 7.14 1.23
CA VAL A 419 -15.00 5.84 1.10
C VAL A 419 -15.97 4.76 0.63
N MET A 420 -17.18 4.75 1.22
CA MET A 420 -18.19 3.73 0.99
C MET A 420 -19.06 3.99 -0.23
N PHE A 421 -18.83 5.09 -0.97
CA PHE A 421 -19.59 5.45 -2.16
C PHE A 421 -19.54 4.33 -3.22
N LEU A 422 -18.33 3.94 -3.64
CA LEU A 422 -18.16 2.89 -4.66
C LEU A 422 -18.53 1.47 -4.15
N PRO A 423 -18.18 1.06 -2.93
CA PRO A 423 -18.59 -0.24 -2.39
C PRO A 423 -20.08 -0.45 -2.25
N ASN A 424 -20.86 0.62 -2.14
CA ASN A 424 -22.33 0.58 -1.95
C ASN A 424 -23.12 0.77 -3.27
N LEU A 425 -22.43 1.07 -4.39
CA LEU A 425 -23.01 1.05 -5.73
C LEU A 425 -23.19 -0.38 -6.26
#